data_92e58399fa1f861452eea7b374b63edf
#
_entry.id   92e58399fa1f861452eea7b374b63edf
#
_cell.length_a   1.000
_cell.length_b   1.000
_cell.length_c   1.000
_cell.angle_alpha   90.00
_cell.angle_beta   90.00
_cell.angle_gamma   90.00
#
_symmetry.space_group_name_H-M   'P 1'
#
loop_
_entity.id
_entity.type
_entity.pdbx_description
1 polymer ?
#
loop_
_entity_poly.entity_id
_entity_poly.type
_entity_poly.pdbx_seq_one_letter_code
_entity_poly.pdbx_strand_id
1 'polypeptide(L)'
;MYEDEKKRFKDKHGYEPNLKNPKSFNEKVVYKKLFDRNPLITLTADKYRVRQYIRDRIGWEADNHLIPLLHVTKNPYTIPLNLMPKQFIIKPNNGAGRWIIVEEVNGKKRYTVDRIGVFYDLTQEQIANYCNAWFRTVHGSE
;
A
#
# COMPACT_ATOMS: atom_id res chain seq x y z
N MET A 1 9.75 15.84 -15.74
CA MET A 1 8.69 14.99 -15.11
C MET A 1 8.02 14.06 -16.11
N TYR A 2 7.53 14.53 -17.25
CA TYR A 2 6.88 13.63 -18.24
C TYR A 2 7.87 12.76 -19.02
N GLU A 3 9.08 13.21 -19.21
CA GLU A 3 10.11 12.48 -19.97
C GLU A 3 10.56 11.20 -19.26
N ASP A 4 10.66 11.21 -17.92
CA ASP A 4 10.99 10.01 -17.15
C ASP A 4 9.90 8.94 -17.25
N GLU A 5 8.61 9.34 -17.23
CA GLU A 5 7.50 8.40 -17.40
C GLU A 5 7.43 7.87 -18.83
N LYS A 6 7.71 8.70 -19.84
CA LYS A 6 7.80 8.23 -21.24
C LYS A 6 8.94 7.22 -21.42
N LYS A 7 10.12 7.52 -20.84
CA LYS A 7 11.26 6.62 -20.87
C LYS A 7 10.92 5.28 -20.21
N ARG A 8 10.35 5.31 -18.99
CA ARG A 8 9.90 4.07 -18.29
C ARG A 8 8.87 3.29 -19.10
N PHE A 9 7.95 3.99 -19.78
CA PHE A 9 6.97 3.36 -20.64
C PHE A 9 7.65 2.68 -21.83
N LYS A 10 8.54 3.38 -22.52
CA LYS A 10 9.30 2.85 -23.65
C LYS A 10 10.13 1.64 -23.26
N ASP A 11 10.88 1.73 -22.16
CA ASP A 11 11.72 0.64 -21.66
C ASP A 11 10.88 -0.63 -21.34
N LYS A 12 9.64 -0.44 -20.85
CA LYS A 12 8.75 -1.54 -20.47
C LYS A 12 7.95 -2.12 -21.65
N HIS A 13 7.55 -1.29 -22.61
CA HIS A 13 6.60 -1.66 -23.66
C HIS A 13 7.19 -1.65 -25.06
N GLY A 14 8.43 -1.15 -25.25
CA GLY A 14 9.14 -1.17 -26.52
C GLY A 14 8.72 -0.07 -27.52
N TYR A 15 7.84 0.86 -27.12
CA TYR A 15 7.41 1.99 -28.00
C TYR A 15 7.14 3.26 -27.19
N GLU A 16 7.16 4.40 -27.86
CA GLU A 16 6.85 5.71 -27.26
C GLU A 16 5.33 5.87 -27.02
N PRO A 17 4.91 6.33 -25.81
CA PRO A 17 3.48 6.54 -25.55
C PRO A 17 2.94 7.77 -26.28
N ASN A 18 1.80 7.65 -26.95
CA ASN A 18 1.08 8.81 -27.49
C ASN A 18 0.19 9.45 -26.42
N LEU A 19 0.77 10.39 -25.66
CA LEU A 19 0.04 11.06 -24.59
C LEU A 19 -0.93 12.14 -25.06
N LYS A 20 -0.89 12.55 -26.37
CA LYS A 20 -1.87 13.48 -26.93
C LYS A 20 -3.17 12.77 -27.32
N ASN A 21 -3.07 11.53 -27.78
CA ASN A 21 -4.22 10.72 -28.19
C ASN A 21 -3.97 9.24 -27.79
N PRO A 22 -4.08 8.91 -26.50
CA PRO A 22 -3.77 7.56 -26.00
C PRO A 22 -4.77 6.53 -26.56
N LYS A 23 -4.27 5.55 -27.28
CA LYS A 23 -5.06 4.47 -27.90
C LYS A 23 -5.03 3.20 -27.06
N SER A 24 -3.83 2.73 -26.70
CA SER A 24 -3.66 1.52 -25.93
C SER A 24 -4.09 1.70 -24.47
N PHE A 25 -4.41 0.58 -23.81
CA PHE A 25 -4.70 0.59 -22.36
C PHE A 25 -3.55 1.19 -21.56
N ASN A 26 -2.30 0.79 -21.87
CA ASN A 26 -1.14 1.26 -21.15
C ASN A 26 -0.90 2.77 -21.32
N GLU A 27 -1.13 3.31 -22.52
CA GLU A 27 -1.06 4.76 -22.77
C GLU A 27 -2.14 5.52 -21.97
N LYS A 28 -3.37 4.98 -21.91
CA LYS A 28 -4.46 5.56 -21.10
C LYS A 28 -4.14 5.56 -19.62
N VAL A 29 -3.49 4.51 -19.10
CA VAL A 29 -3.06 4.43 -17.70
C VAL A 29 -2.00 5.50 -17.41
N VAL A 30 -0.98 5.65 -18.27
CA VAL A 30 0.05 6.68 -18.09
C VAL A 30 -0.54 8.09 -18.24
N TYR A 31 -1.42 8.30 -19.23
CA TYR A 31 -2.12 9.57 -19.38
C TYR A 31 -2.89 9.93 -18.10
N LYS A 32 -3.67 8.98 -17.59
CA LYS A 32 -4.42 9.17 -16.34
C LYS A 32 -3.50 9.48 -15.16
N LYS A 33 -2.40 8.77 -15.01
CA LYS A 33 -1.39 9.01 -13.97
C LYS A 33 -0.82 10.44 -14.03
N LEU A 34 -0.57 10.94 -15.23
CA LEU A 34 0.07 12.25 -15.43
C LEU A 34 -0.90 13.43 -15.33
N PHE A 35 -2.15 13.25 -15.78
CA PHE A 35 -3.06 14.37 -16.03
C PHE A 35 -4.37 14.31 -15.22
N ASP A 36 -4.79 13.13 -14.76
CA ASP A 36 -6.02 13.02 -13.96
C ASP A 36 -5.77 13.55 -12.54
N ARG A 37 -6.56 14.54 -12.15
CA ARG A 37 -6.50 15.18 -10.83
C ARG A 37 -7.80 14.97 -10.04
N ASN A 38 -8.55 13.90 -10.38
CA ASN A 38 -9.76 13.56 -9.63
C ASN A 38 -9.39 13.27 -8.16
N PRO A 39 -9.93 14.02 -7.17
CA PRO A 39 -9.62 13.85 -5.75
C PRO A 39 -10.00 12.45 -5.23
N LEU A 40 -10.91 11.77 -5.90
CA LEU A 40 -11.30 10.40 -5.58
C LEU A 40 -10.12 9.42 -5.74
N ILE A 41 -9.18 9.69 -6.66
CA ILE A 41 -8.00 8.84 -6.84
C ILE A 41 -7.16 8.81 -5.57
N THR A 42 -6.88 9.96 -4.97
CA THR A 42 -6.11 10.05 -3.72
C THR A 42 -6.85 9.40 -2.56
N LEU A 43 -8.16 9.61 -2.47
CA LEU A 43 -8.99 9.02 -1.42
C LEU A 43 -9.01 7.48 -1.52
N THR A 44 -9.21 6.95 -2.73
CA THR A 44 -9.31 5.49 -2.94
C THR A 44 -7.94 4.78 -2.91
N ALA A 45 -6.84 5.50 -3.16
CA ALA A 45 -5.49 4.97 -2.99
C ALA A 45 -5.09 4.81 -1.52
N ASP A 46 -5.70 5.56 -0.60
CA ASP A 46 -5.50 5.42 0.84
C ASP A 46 -6.30 4.24 1.39
N LYS A 47 -5.60 3.18 1.84
CA LYS A 47 -6.21 1.91 2.31
C LYS A 47 -7.08 2.07 3.56
N TYR A 48 -6.88 3.15 4.33
CA TYR A 48 -7.71 3.48 5.48
C TYR A 48 -8.93 4.30 5.08
N ARG A 49 -8.72 5.38 4.33
CA ARG A 49 -9.80 6.32 3.94
C ARG A 49 -10.79 5.70 2.96
N VAL A 50 -10.34 4.81 2.06
CA VAL A 50 -11.24 4.13 1.11
C VAL A 50 -12.32 3.31 1.81
N ARG A 51 -12.07 2.85 3.03
CA ARG A 51 -13.06 2.06 3.81
C ARG A 51 -14.30 2.89 4.12
N GLN A 52 -14.12 4.16 4.52
CA GLN A 52 -15.26 5.06 4.74
C GLN A 52 -15.99 5.34 3.43
N TYR A 53 -15.27 5.61 2.35
CA TYR A 53 -15.88 5.78 1.04
C TYR A 53 -16.75 4.59 0.62
N ILE A 54 -16.29 3.36 0.87
CA ILE A 54 -17.08 2.15 0.58
C ILE A 54 -18.33 2.10 1.44
N ARG A 55 -18.22 2.38 2.76
CA ARG A 55 -19.38 2.43 3.66
C ARG A 55 -20.42 3.47 3.22
N ASP A 56 -19.96 4.64 2.80
CA ASP A 56 -20.84 5.71 2.31
C ASP A 56 -21.58 5.33 1.01
N ARG A 57 -21.04 4.39 0.22
CA ARG A 57 -21.60 3.97 -1.06
C ARG A 57 -22.55 2.78 -0.97
N ILE A 58 -22.22 1.78 -0.17
CA ILE A 58 -23.00 0.54 -0.08
C ILE A 58 -23.62 0.29 1.30
N GLY A 59 -23.46 1.25 2.23
CA GLY A 59 -24.12 1.20 3.54
C GLY A 59 -23.62 0.06 4.42
N TRP A 60 -24.53 -0.56 5.16
CA TRP A 60 -24.25 -1.60 6.15
C TRP A 60 -23.60 -2.86 5.57
N GLU A 61 -23.79 -3.14 4.29
CA GLU A 61 -23.17 -4.29 3.61
C GLU A 61 -21.66 -4.15 3.44
N ALA A 62 -21.13 -2.93 3.59
CA ALA A 62 -19.70 -2.64 3.39
C ALA A 62 -18.80 -3.53 4.23
N ASP A 63 -19.17 -3.80 5.48
CA ASP A 63 -18.34 -4.57 6.40
C ASP A 63 -18.25 -6.06 6.02
N ASN A 64 -19.18 -6.58 5.21
CA ASN A 64 -19.08 -7.93 4.63
C ASN A 64 -18.02 -8.01 3.53
N HIS A 65 -17.63 -6.88 2.92
CA HIS A 65 -16.68 -6.78 1.83
C HIS A 65 -15.31 -6.23 2.27
N LEU A 66 -15.23 -5.69 3.48
CA LEU A 66 -13.99 -5.09 4.00
C LEU A 66 -13.26 -6.07 4.93
N ILE A 67 -11.99 -6.34 4.64
CA ILE A 67 -11.13 -7.10 5.56
C ILE A 67 -11.14 -6.41 6.93
N PRO A 68 -11.28 -7.14 8.05
CA PRO A 68 -11.29 -6.56 9.39
C PRO A 68 -10.08 -5.66 9.65
N LEU A 69 -10.33 -4.46 10.15
CA LEU A 69 -9.29 -3.51 10.54
C LEU A 69 -9.00 -3.68 12.03
N LEU A 70 -7.83 -4.21 12.34
CA LEU A 70 -7.46 -4.56 13.70
C LEU A 70 -6.93 -3.36 14.49
N HIS A 71 -6.11 -2.52 13.84
CA HIS A 71 -5.48 -1.36 14.47
C HIS A 71 -5.08 -0.31 13.43
N VAL A 72 -5.07 0.96 13.82
CA VAL A 72 -4.57 2.08 13.02
C VAL A 72 -3.75 2.99 13.91
N THR A 73 -2.53 3.32 13.49
CA THR A 73 -1.68 4.25 14.22
C THR A 73 -0.75 5.02 13.28
N LYS A 74 -0.35 6.22 13.68
CA LYS A 74 0.74 6.97 13.07
C LYS A 74 2.09 6.67 13.74
N ASN A 75 2.06 6.02 14.91
CA ASN A 75 3.26 5.65 15.65
C ASN A 75 3.39 4.12 15.68
N PRO A 76 4.27 3.51 14.88
CA PRO A 76 4.42 2.05 14.83
C PRO A 76 4.82 1.39 16.16
N TYR A 77 5.41 2.14 17.07
CA TYR A 77 5.75 1.64 18.42
C TYR A 77 4.52 1.34 19.29
N THR A 78 3.35 1.84 18.90
CA THR A 78 2.09 1.62 19.63
C THR A 78 1.25 0.46 19.09
N ILE A 79 1.74 -0.30 18.11
CA ILE A 79 1.03 -1.48 17.60
C ILE A 79 0.93 -2.53 18.71
N PRO A 80 -0.26 -2.93 19.16
CA PRO A 80 -0.41 -3.85 20.29
C PRO A 80 -0.20 -5.32 19.84
N LEU A 81 1.04 -5.71 19.51
CA LEU A 81 1.38 -7.01 18.93
C LEU A 81 0.93 -8.21 19.76
N ASN A 82 0.80 -8.04 21.07
CA ASN A 82 0.34 -9.08 22.01
C ASN A 82 -1.18 -9.28 21.98
N LEU A 83 -1.92 -8.29 21.48
CA LEU A 83 -3.39 -8.35 21.36
C LEU A 83 -3.86 -8.71 19.95
N MET A 84 -2.92 -8.83 19.00
CA MET A 84 -3.25 -9.19 17.63
C MET A 84 -3.56 -10.69 17.49
N PRO A 85 -4.42 -11.08 16.54
CA PRO A 85 -4.68 -12.48 16.25
C PRO A 85 -3.41 -13.20 15.81
N LYS A 86 -3.48 -14.55 15.72
CA LYS A 86 -2.35 -15.39 15.29
C LYS A 86 -1.83 -15.07 13.89
N GLN A 87 -2.70 -14.53 13.04
CA GLN A 87 -2.36 -14.14 11.67
C GLN A 87 -2.90 -12.75 11.40
N PHE A 88 -2.03 -11.85 10.93
CA PHE A 88 -2.40 -10.50 10.53
C PHE A 88 -1.35 -9.91 9.58
N ILE A 89 -1.67 -8.78 8.98
CA ILE A 89 -0.78 -8.05 8.09
C ILE A 89 -0.67 -6.59 8.52
N ILE A 90 0.55 -6.07 8.55
CA ILE A 90 0.85 -4.65 8.75
C ILE A 90 1.12 -4.02 7.38
N LYS A 91 0.46 -2.91 7.08
CA LYS A 91 0.64 -2.16 5.82
C LYS A 91 0.61 -0.66 6.08
N PRO A 92 1.37 0.13 5.33
CA PRO A 92 1.10 1.58 5.29
C PRO A 92 -0.24 1.83 4.58
N ASN A 93 -0.90 2.94 4.93
CA ASN A 93 -2.16 3.33 4.29
C ASN A 93 -1.99 3.68 2.82
N ASN A 94 -0.84 4.20 2.41
CA ASN A 94 -0.49 4.56 1.03
C ASN A 94 0.66 3.69 0.48
N GLY A 95 0.90 3.80 -0.83
CA GLY A 95 1.94 3.05 -1.52
C GLY A 95 1.60 1.58 -1.78
N ALA A 96 2.45 0.91 -2.56
CA ALA A 96 2.33 -0.49 -2.94
C ALA A 96 3.61 -1.27 -2.60
N GLY A 97 3.50 -2.58 -2.42
CA GLY A 97 4.65 -3.46 -2.19
C GLY A 97 5.35 -3.22 -0.86
N ARG A 98 4.61 -2.88 0.20
CA ARG A 98 5.12 -2.68 1.56
C ARG A 98 4.19 -3.36 2.53
N TRP A 99 4.68 -4.40 3.18
CA TRP A 99 3.90 -5.16 4.14
C TRP A 99 4.78 -6.02 5.03
N ILE A 100 4.25 -6.36 6.20
CA ILE A 100 4.74 -7.42 7.07
C ILE A 100 3.59 -8.37 7.32
N ILE A 101 3.71 -9.62 6.89
CA ILE A 101 2.81 -10.70 7.26
C ILE A 101 3.32 -11.31 8.55
N VAL A 102 2.43 -11.47 9.52
CA VAL A 102 2.72 -12.10 10.81
C VAL A 102 1.85 -13.35 10.93
N GLU A 103 2.48 -14.47 11.28
CA GLU A 103 1.82 -15.76 11.44
C GLU A 103 2.39 -16.47 12.67
N GLU A 104 1.58 -17.25 13.35
CA GLU A 104 2.07 -18.18 14.39
C GLU A 104 2.35 -19.55 13.77
N VAL A 105 3.59 -20.00 13.84
CA VAL A 105 4.05 -21.30 13.33
C VAL A 105 4.78 -22.04 14.45
N ASN A 106 4.28 -23.19 14.86
CA ASN A 106 4.84 -24.01 15.94
C ASN A 106 5.04 -23.21 17.25
N GLY A 107 4.07 -22.35 17.61
CA GLY A 107 4.10 -21.53 18.81
C GLY A 107 5.04 -20.33 18.77
N LYS A 108 5.66 -20.05 17.63
CA LYS A 108 6.52 -18.88 17.40
C LYS A 108 5.93 -17.94 16.37
N LYS A 109 6.12 -16.64 16.55
CA LYS A 109 5.73 -15.64 15.54
C LYS A 109 6.74 -15.63 14.40
N ARG A 110 6.25 -15.87 13.19
CA ARG A 110 6.99 -15.73 11.94
C ARG A 110 6.57 -14.44 11.26
N TYR A 111 7.55 -13.66 10.84
CA TYR A 111 7.37 -12.38 10.15
C TYR A 111 7.95 -12.48 8.75
N THR A 112 7.10 -12.29 7.73
CA THR A 112 7.57 -12.14 6.36
C THR A 112 7.52 -10.67 6.00
N VAL A 113 8.66 -10.06 5.76
CA VAL A 113 8.80 -8.64 5.42
C VAL A 113 9.03 -8.51 3.91
N ASP A 114 8.22 -7.69 3.24
CA ASP A 114 8.26 -7.51 1.78
C ASP A 114 9.68 -7.22 1.28
N ARG A 115 10.15 -8.03 0.33
CA ARG A 115 11.47 -7.92 -0.34
C ARG A 115 12.70 -7.97 0.58
N ILE A 116 12.52 -8.28 1.87
CA ILE A 116 13.62 -8.35 2.85
C ILE A 116 13.84 -9.80 3.28
N GLY A 117 12.80 -10.51 3.65
CA GLY A 117 12.93 -11.91 4.03
C GLY A 117 11.98 -12.36 5.13
N VAL A 118 12.30 -13.54 5.69
CA VAL A 118 11.54 -14.18 6.76
C VAL A 118 12.36 -14.14 8.05
N PHE A 119 11.71 -13.76 9.14
CA PHE A 119 12.28 -13.62 10.46
C PHE A 119 11.41 -14.30 11.51
N TYR A 120 11.99 -14.63 12.65
CA TYR A 120 11.29 -15.15 13.82
C TYR A 120 11.50 -14.22 14.99
N ASP A 121 10.44 -14.04 15.79
CA ASP A 121 10.48 -13.30 17.05
C ASP A 121 11.07 -11.87 16.95
N LEU A 122 10.66 -11.12 15.90
CA LEU A 122 11.00 -9.71 15.78
C LEU A 122 10.47 -8.91 16.98
N THR A 123 11.30 -8.03 17.51
CA THR A 123 10.90 -7.11 18.57
C THR A 123 9.98 -6.01 18.07
N GLN A 124 9.24 -5.37 18.98
CA GLN A 124 8.42 -4.19 18.68
C GLN A 124 9.23 -3.10 17.96
N GLU A 125 10.45 -2.86 18.42
CA GLU A 125 11.36 -1.86 17.85
C GLU A 125 11.76 -2.21 16.41
N GLN A 126 12.12 -3.46 16.13
CA GLN A 126 12.47 -3.90 14.78
C GLN A 126 11.30 -3.73 13.81
N ILE A 127 10.09 -4.10 14.23
CA ILE A 127 8.86 -3.92 13.42
C ILE A 127 8.60 -2.43 13.18
N ALA A 128 8.71 -1.61 14.22
CA ALA A 128 8.53 -0.16 14.10
C ALA A 128 9.56 0.48 13.16
N ASN A 129 10.80 0.01 13.17
CA ASN A 129 11.85 0.48 12.27
C ASN A 129 11.53 0.17 10.80
N TYR A 130 11.02 -1.03 10.47
CA TYR A 130 10.53 -1.34 9.12
C TYR A 130 9.38 -0.39 8.72
N CYS A 131 8.42 -0.19 9.59
CA CYS A 131 7.29 0.71 9.31
C CYS A 131 7.75 2.17 9.11
N ASN A 132 8.67 2.66 9.92
CA ASN A 132 9.22 4.02 9.82
C ASN A 132 10.02 4.23 8.52
N ALA A 133 10.72 3.19 8.05
CA ALA A 133 11.39 3.24 6.75
C ALA A 133 10.41 3.46 5.60
N TRP A 134 9.18 2.94 5.70
CA TRP A 134 8.14 3.18 4.69
C TRP A 134 7.69 4.64 4.64
N PHE A 135 7.57 5.32 5.79
CA PHE A 135 7.18 6.73 5.83
C PHE A 135 8.22 7.64 5.17
N ARG A 136 9.52 7.35 5.37
CA ARG A 136 10.61 8.15 4.77
C ARG A 136 10.62 8.09 3.24
N THR A 137 10.24 6.96 2.66
CA THR A 137 10.26 6.77 1.20
C THR A 137 9.03 7.35 0.49
N VAL A 138 7.95 7.65 1.21
CA VAL A 138 6.74 8.26 0.64
C VAL A 138 6.89 9.78 0.51
N HIS A 139 7.57 10.43 1.45
CA HIS A 139 7.78 11.89 1.43
C HIS A 139 8.90 12.35 0.47
N GLY A 140 9.67 11.44 -0.11
CA GLY A 140 10.73 11.76 -1.08
C GLY A 140 10.30 11.68 -2.55
N SER A 141 9.01 11.44 -2.84
CA SER A 141 8.46 11.29 -4.19
C SER A 141 7.33 12.27 -4.52
N GLU A 142 7.14 13.31 -3.70
CA GLU A 142 6.25 14.45 -3.98
C GLU A 142 7.00 15.58 -4.67
#